data_75d3bfe67442e9cdfc2dec3b222f8a0d
#
_entry.id   75d3bfe67442e9cdfc2dec3b222f8a0d
#
_cell.length_a   1.000
_cell.length_b   1.000
_cell.length_c   1.000
_cell.angle_alpha   90.00
_cell.angle_beta   90.00
_cell.angle_gamma   90.00
#
_symmetry.space_group_name_H-M   'P 1'
#
loop_
_entity.id
_entity.type
_entity.pdbx_description
1 polymer ?
#
loop_
_entity_poly.entity_id
_entity_poly.type
_entity_poly.pdbx_seq_one_letter_code
_entity_poly.pdbx_strand_id
1 'polypeptide(L)'
;MKCPYCATTIHVNWNEIIFPSRLPGVCDSDLEDGYAIQHGFCPECRKLIVYLRHGVVTSGYDDSFWMTDVEEENIIYPRHSAGRNLNQYVPEKYAQLFQESEEVNNISPRASATLSRYLLQMLLHEELQIQKKNLEEELTELERRGNIPTKLVTMLQVMRRVANFGAHPKKSTNSNEIVEVEEGESTVMLDLLEEVFDYIFVKPKQQELFLKDIEEKYGIRV
;
A
#
# COMPACT_ATOMS: atom_id res chain seq x y z
N MET A 1 -4.46 17.84 -4.91
CA MET A 1 -4.29 16.49 -4.39
C MET A 1 -3.60 15.57 -5.38
N LYS A 2 -3.07 14.41 -4.99
CA LYS A 2 -2.66 13.36 -5.92
C LYS A 2 -3.84 12.44 -6.21
N CYS A 3 -4.01 12.06 -7.48
CA CYS A 3 -5.05 11.11 -7.87
C CYS A 3 -4.78 9.72 -7.25
N PRO A 4 -5.77 9.09 -6.60
CA PRO A 4 -5.58 7.77 -6.00
C PRO A 4 -5.41 6.62 -7.03
N TYR A 5 -5.58 6.89 -8.33
CA TYR A 5 -5.42 5.88 -9.39
C TYR A 5 -4.16 6.04 -10.24
N CYS A 6 -3.77 7.27 -10.57
CA CYS A 6 -2.66 7.52 -11.48
C CYS A 6 -1.53 8.35 -10.87
N ALA A 7 -1.63 8.66 -9.57
CA ALA A 7 -0.67 9.43 -8.79
C ALA A 7 -0.34 10.85 -9.33
N THR A 8 -0.98 11.29 -10.42
CA THR A 8 -0.82 12.64 -10.98
C THR A 8 -1.40 13.68 -10.02
N THR A 9 -0.74 14.82 -9.88
CA THR A 9 -1.29 15.96 -9.14
C THR A 9 -2.41 16.60 -9.95
N ILE A 10 -3.62 16.64 -9.37
CA ILE A 10 -4.85 17.04 -10.04
C ILE A 10 -5.63 18.09 -9.25
N HIS A 11 -6.46 18.84 -9.99
CA HIS A 11 -7.57 19.61 -9.46
C HIS A 11 -8.86 18.94 -9.93
N VAL A 12 -9.73 18.56 -9.00
CA VAL A 12 -11.00 17.90 -9.28
C VAL A 12 -12.13 18.89 -9.09
N ASN A 13 -13.08 18.90 -10.02
CA ASN A 13 -14.35 19.56 -9.84
C ASN A 13 -15.25 18.65 -8.99
N TRP A 14 -15.46 19.06 -7.74
CA TRP A 14 -16.20 18.30 -6.77
C TRP A 14 -17.70 18.62 -6.81
N ASN A 15 -18.51 17.59 -6.74
CA ASN A 15 -19.91 17.67 -6.37
C ASN A 15 -20.07 17.16 -4.96
N GLU A 16 -20.97 17.76 -4.19
CA GLU A 16 -21.17 17.42 -2.79
C GLU A 16 -22.64 17.13 -2.51
N ILE A 17 -22.91 16.11 -1.72
CA ILE A 17 -24.24 15.75 -1.21
C ILE A 17 -24.11 15.72 0.30
N ILE A 18 -24.91 16.53 0.98
CA ILE A 18 -24.84 16.71 2.43
C ILE A 18 -26.00 15.96 3.10
N PHE A 19 -25.69 15.33 4.20
CA PHE A 19 -26.61 14.55 5.04
C PHE A 19 -26.55 15.13 6.46
N PRO A 20 -27.45 16.06 6.84
CA PRO A 20 -27.52 16.53 8.22
C PRO A 20 -27.96 15.39 9.15
N SER A 21 -27.32 15.28 10.30
CA SER A 21 -27.67 14.28 11.32
C SER A 21 -28.90 14.72 12.13
N ARG A 22 -30.02 15.02 11.46
CA ARG A 22 -31.26 15.33 12.16
C ARG A 22 -31.91 14.08 12.71
N LEU A 23 -31.96 13.98 14.04
CA LEU A 23 -32.91 13.10 14.68
C LEU A 23 -34.30 13.77 14.58
N PRO A 24 -35.34 13.06 14.10
CA PRO A 24 -36.69 13.60 14.02
C PRO A 24 -37.13 14.09 15.41
N GLY A 25 -37.40 15.39 15.57
CA GLY A 25 -37.93 16.00 16.78
C GLY A 25 -36.96 16.78 17.65
N VAL A 26 -35.70 16.96 17.24
CA VAL A 26 -34.76 17.86 17.92
C VAL A 26 -34.72 19.18 17.15
N CYS A 27 -35.26 20.25 17.72
CA CYS A 27 -35.12 21.62 17.25
C CYS A 27 -34.05 22.35 18.05
N ASP A 28 -33.37 23.28 17.40
CA ASP A 28 -32.56 24.37 17.93
C ASP A 28 -31.05 24.17 18.14
N SER A 29 -30.34 23.99 17.05
CA SER A 29 -29.10 24.71 16.85
C SER A 29 -28.89 24.88 15.34
N ASP A 30 -28.49 26.07 14.88
CA ASP A 30 -28.20 26.36 13.48
C ASP A 30 -26.96 25.60 12.97
N LEU A 31 -26.29 24.89 13.87
CA LEU A 31 -25.10 24.08 13.64
C LEU A 31 -25.41 22.63 14.06
N GLU A 32 -25.36 21.72 13.13
CA GLU A 32 -25.60 20.31 13.35
C GLU A 32 -24.39 19.48 12.90
N ASP A 33 -24.14 18.41 13.61
CA ASP A 33 -23.25 17.37 13.16
C ASP A 33 -23.81 16.71 11.90
N GLY A 34 -22.95 16.37 10.92
CA GLY A 34 -23.42 15.80 9.67
C GLY A 34 -22.32 15.19 8.82
N TYR A 35 -22.79 14.55 7.76
CA TYR A 35 -21.91 13.91 6.79
C TYR A 35 -22.10 14.52 5.40
N ALA A 36 -21.04 14.49 4.60
CA ALA A 36 -21.11 14.82 3.19
C ALA A 36 -20.40 13.76 2.35
N ILE A 37 -20.99 13.41 1.22
CA ILE A 37 -20.31 12.66 0.16
C ILE A 37 -19.85 13.66 -0.88
N GLN A 38 -18.54 13.80 -1.00
CA GLN A 38 -17.93 14.60 -2.05
C GLN A 38 -17.41 13.67 -3.15
N HIS A 39 -17.80 13.91 -4.40
CA HIS A 39 -17.40 13.05 -5.51
C HIS A 39 -16.98 13.85 -6.74
N GLY A 40 -16.05 13.29 -7.50
CA GLY A 40 -15.56 13.88 -8.73
C GLY A 40 -14.74 12.90 -9.56
N PHE A 41 -14.41 13.30 -10.79
CA PHE A 41 -13.61 12.48 -11.69
C PHE A 41 -12.21 13.05 -11.84
N CYS A 42 -11.20 12.17 -11.84
CA CYS A 42 -9.86 12.57 -12.19
C CYS A 42 -9.82 13.12 -13.62
N PRO A 43 -9.29 14.32 -13.88
CA PRO A 43 -9.23 14.87 -15.23
C PRO A 43 -8.30 14.07 -16.16
N GLU A 44 -7.28 13.39 -15.62
CA GLU A 44 -6.30 12.62 -16.37
C GLU A 44 -6.79 11.21 -16.70
N CYS A 45 -7.09 10.39 -15.68
CA CYS A 45 -7.47 8.99 -15.88
C CYS A 45 -8.99 8.76 -15.93
N ARG A 46 -9.81 9.79 -15.72
CA ARG A 46 -11.27 9.79 -15.78
C ARG A 46 -11.98 8.84 -14.82
N LYS A 47 -11.27 8.37 -13.80
CA LYS A 47 -11.84 7.49 -12.79
C LYS A 47 -12.50 8.28 -11.68
N LEU A 48 -13.57 7.74 -11.09
CA LEU A 48 -14.34 8.33 -10.01
C LEU A 48 -13.54 8.34 -8.70
N ILE A 49 -13.59 9.44 -7.97
CA ILE A 49 -13.05 9.57 -6.62
C ILE A 49 -14.19 10.02 -5.71
N VAL A 50 -14.34 9.39 -4.55
CA VAL A 50 -15.39 9.70 -3.57
C VAL A 50 -14.77 9.83 -2.20
N TYR A 51 -15.10 10.93 -1.53
CA TYR A 51 -14.80 11.17 -0.13
C TYR A 51 -16.07 11.06 0.72
N LEU A 52 -15.92 10.50 1.91
CA LEU A 52 -16.83 10.72 3.01
C LEU A 52 -16.21 11.78 3.92
N ARG A 53 -16.98 12.81 4.21
CA ARG A 53 -16.59 13.90 5.10
C ARG A 53 -17.55 13.92 6.29
N HIS A 54 -17.04 14.20 7.46
CA HIS A 54 -17.78 14.38 8.69
C HIS A 54 -17.43 15.74 9.27
N GLY A 55 -18.39 16.43 9.84
CA GLY A 55 -18.17 17.74 10.45
C GLY A 55 -19.45 18.53 10.65
N VAL A 56 -19.29 19.83 10.81
CA VAL A 56 -20.40 20.74 11.12
C VAL A 56 -21.15 21.12 9.84
N VAL A 57 -22.46 20.90 9.85
CA VAL A 57 -23.39 21.26 8.79
C VAL A 57 -24.28 22.42 9.25
N THR A 58 -24.47 23.40 8.38
CA THR A 58 -25.36 24.55 8.61
C THR A 58 -26.51 24.51 7.63
N SER A 59 -27.71 24.85 8.08
CA SER A 59 -28.90 24.98 7.24
C SER A 59 -29.15 26.43 6.83
N GLY A 60 -29.59 26.65 5.59
CA GLY A 60 -30.07 27.93 5.09
C GLY A 60 -31.60 28.07 5.18
N TYR A 61 -32.07 29.26 4.86
CA TYR A 61 -33.52 29.58 4.88
C TYR A 61 -34.34 28.83 3.81
N ASP A 62 -33.66 28.26 2.81
CA ASP A 62 -34.27 27.58 1.66
C ASP A 62 -34.09 26.04 1.71
N ASP A 63 -33.93 25.48 2.92
CA ASP A 63 -33.60 24.08 3.15
C ASP A 63 -32.30 23.62 2.45
N SER A 64 -31.43 24.54 2.06
CA SER A 64 -30.08 24.19 1.61
C SER A 64 -29.18 23.89 2.79
N PHE A 65 -28.24 22.97 2.59
CA PHE A 65 -27.25 22.58 3.60
C PHE A 65 -25.86 22.76 3.03
N TRP A 66 -24.94 23.20 3.87
CA TRP A 66 -23.50 23.23 3.52
C TRP A 66 -22.66 22.87 4.74
N MET A 67 -21.54 22.21 4.47
CA MET A 67 -20.56 21.87 5.49
C MET A 67 -19.65 23.08 5.74
N THR A 68 -19.65 23.57 6.97
CA THR A 68 -18.89 24.76 7.38
C THR A 68 -17.53 24.42 7.96
N ASP A 69 -17.44 23.27 8.63
CA ASP A 69 -16.19 22.77 9.20
C ASP A 69 -16.08 21.28 8.95
N VAL A 70 -14.88 20.81 8.57
CA VAL A 70 -14.60 19.41 8.27
C VAL A 70 -13.66 18.89 9.33
N GLU A 71 -14.15 17.96 10.14
CA GLU A 71 -13.38 17.31 11.21
C GLU A 71 -12.65 16.06 10.69
N GLU A 72 -13.31 15.30 9.82
CA GLU A 72 -12.76 14.10 9.20
C GLU A 72 -13.03 14.07 7.70
N GLU A 73 -12.05 13.59 6.95
CA GLU A 73 -12.15 13.40 5.51
C GLU A 73 -11.45 12.10 5.11
N ASN A 74 -12.22 11.16 4.56
CA ASN A 74 -11.72 9.85 4.16
C ASN A 74 -12.11 9.51 2.72
N ILE A 75 -11.14 9.02 1.92
CA ILE A 75 -11.44 8.45 0.60
C ILE A 75 -12.16 7.13 0.82
N ILE A 76 -13.39 7.02 0.30
CA ILE A 76 -14.16 5.78 0.34
C ILE A 76 -14.20 5.06 -1.02
N TYR A 77 -13.83 5.77 -2.08
CA TYR A 77 -13.65 5.17 -3.40
C TYR A 77 -12.61 5.95 -4.24
N PRO A 78 -11.61 5.26 -4.81
CA PRO A 78 -11.42 3.82 -4.68
C PRO A 78 -11.15 3.44 -3.22
N ARG A 79 -11.47 2.24 -2.85
CA ARG A 79 -11.14 1.71 -1.51
C ARG A 79 -9.62 1.69 -1.28
N HIS A 80 -8.89 1.71 -2.38
CA HIS A 80 -7.44 1.68 -2.39
C HIS A 80 -6.98 2.93 -3.15
N SER A 81 -6.20 3.78 -2.51
CA SER A 81 -5.41 4.79 -3.23
C SER A 81 -4.57 4.06 -4.27
N ALA A 82 -4.19 4.75 -5.36
CA ALA A 82 -3.20 4.20 -6.29
C ALA A 82 -2.03 3.73 -5.45
N GLY A 83 -2.07 2.45 -5.20
CA GLY A 83 -1.05 1.75 -4.47
C GLY A 83 0.29 1.94 -5.17
N ARG A 84 1.32 1.49 -4.57
CA ARG A 84 2.63 1.47 -5.19
C ARG A 84 2.52 0.84 -6.58
N ASN A 85 2.83 1.61 -7.62
CA ASN A 85 2.78 1.11 -8.99
C ASN A 85 3.93 0.13 -9.21
N LEU A 86 3.62 -1.14 -9.10
CA LEU A 86 4.58 -2.17 -9.46
C LEU A 86 4.88 -2.15 -10.95
N ASN A 87 6.12 -2.45 -11.29
CA ASN A 87 6.54 -2.53 -12.69
C ASN A 87 5.79 -3.67 -13.40
N GLN A 88 5.45 -3.46 -14.67
CA GLN A 88 4.74 -4.44 -15.51
C GLN A 88 5.44 -5.81 -15.64
N TYR A 89 6.72 -5.90 -15.29
CA TYR A 89 7.48 -7.15 -15.33
C TYR A 89 7.29 -8.01 -14.09
N VAL A 90 6.65 -7.49 -13.04
CA VAL A 90 6.29 -8.29 -11.86
C VAL A 90 5.11 -9.19 -12.23
N PRO A 91 5.23 -10.52 -12.07
CA PRO A 91 4.14 -11.44 -12.37
C PRO A 91 2.89 -11.15 -11.55
N GLU A 92 1.72 -11.27 -12.19
CA GLU A 92 0.41 -10.94 -11.64
C GLU A 92 0.15 -11.55 -10.26
N LYS A 93 0.51 -12.82 -10.05
CA LYS A 93 0.33 -13.52 -8.76
C LYS A 93 1.03 -12.85 -7.58
N TYR A 94 2.22 -12.26 -7.82
CA TYR A 94 2.96 -11.54 -6.77
C TYR A 94 2.43 -10.10 -6.62
N ALA A 95 2.06 -9.48 -7.74
CA ALA A 95 1.48 -8.15 -7.73
C ALA A 95 0.16 -8.10 -6.95
N GLN A 96 -0.71 -9.09 -7.12
CA GLN A 96 -1.98 -9.19 -6.38
C GLN A 96 -1.75 -9.34 -4.88
N LEU A 97 -0.85 -10.24 -4.46
CA LEU A 97 -0.56 -10.44 -3.04
C LEU A 97 0.13 -9.22 -2.40
N PHE A 98 0.96 -8.52 -3.18
CA PHE A 98 1.56 -7.26 -2.73
C PHE A 98 0.51 -6.18 -2.53
N GLN A 99 -0.42 -6.03 -3.48
CA GLN A 99 -1.54 -5.08 -3.37
C GLN A 99 -2.41 -5.40 -2.16
N GLU A 100 -2.76 -6.68 -1.95
CA GLU A 100 -3.51 -7.11 -0.76
C GLU A 100 -2.78 -6.74 0.53
N SER A 101 -1.46 -6.94 0.58
CA SER A 101 -0.64 -6.56 1.73
C SER A 101 -0.63 -5.05 1.97
N GLU A 102 -0.57 -4.25 0.91
CA GLU A 102 -0.63 -2.79 0.98
C GLU A 102 -2.01 -2.30 1.43
N GLU A 103 -3.09 -2.88 0.89
CA GLU A 103 -4.46 -2.52 1.20
C GLU A 103 -4.79 -2.68 2.68
N VAL A 104 -4.32 -3.75 3.30
CA VAL A 104 -4.58 -3.99 4.71
C VAL A 104 -3.64 -3.22 5.64
N ASN A 105 -2.63 -2.54 5.12
CA ASN A 105 -1.62 -1.86 5.93
C ASN A 105 -2.21 -0.78 6.84
N ASN A 106 -3.13 0.02 6.33
CA ASN A 106 -3.81 1.08 7.09
C ASN A 106 -4.85 0.54 8.08
N ILE A 107 -5.29 -0.72 7.90
CA ILE A 107 -6.30 -1.35 8.76
C ILE A 107 -5.62 -2.20 9.83
N SER A 108 -4.59 -2.94 9.44
CA SER A 108 -3.86 -3.85 10.30
C SER A 108 -2.40 -4.00 9.85
N PRO A 109 -1.48 -3.20 10.39
CA PRO A 109 -0.05 -3.33 10.11
C PRO A 109 0.47 -4.76 10.32
N ARG A 110 -0.07 -5.48 11.31
CA ARG A 110 0.24 -6.89 11.56
C ARG A 110 -0.17 -7.80 10.40
N ALA A 111 -1.36 -7.61 9.83
CA ALA A 111 -1.82 -8.40 8.69
C ALA A 111 -0.95 -8.11 7.47
N SER A 112 -0.65 -6.85 7.19
CA SER A 112 0.27 -6.43 6.13
C SER A 112 1.66 -7.08 6.29
N ALA A 113 2.24 -7.02 7.48
CA ALA A 113 3.54 -7.66 7.75
C ALA A 113 3.51 -9.18 7.54
N THR A 114 2.40 -9.83 7.88
CA THR A 114 2.22 -11.28 7.69
C THR A 114 2.13 -11.64 6.21
N LEU A 115 1.35 -10.90 5.43
CA LEU A 115 1.23 -11.08 3.97
C LEU A 115 2.55 -10.78 3.27
N SER A 116 3.24 -9.71 3.64
CA SER A 116 4.57 -9.36 3.12
C SER A 116 5.59 -10.46 3.36
N ARG A 117 5.57 -11.06 4.56
CA ARG A 117 6.41 -12.21 4.87
C ARG A 117 6.08 -13.42 4.01
N TYR A 118 4.80 -13.73 3.84
CA TYR A 118 4.35 -14.83 3.00
C TYR A 118 4.79 -14.62 1.55
N LEU A 119 4.63 -13.42 1.03
CA LEU A 119 5.08 -13.04 -0.31
C LEU A 119 6.60 -13.21 -0.48
N LEU A 120 7.39 -12.77 0.50
CA LEU A 120 8.84 -12.98 0.47
C LEU A 120 9.18 -14.47 0.41
N GLN A 121 8.52 -15.32 1.20
CA GLN A 121 8.75 -16.77 1.16
C GLN A 121 8.37 -17.39 -0.18
N MET A 122 7.27 -16.95 -0.80
CA MET A 122 6.92 -17.38 -2.17
C MET A 122 8.04 -17.04 -3.18
N LEU A 123 8.59 -15.82 -3.13
CA LEU A 123 9.69 -15.40 -3.99
C LEU A 123 10.95 -16.25 -3.79
N LEU A 124 11.29 -16.53 -2.52
CA LEU A 124 12.43 -17.39 -2.18
C LEU A 124 12.25 -18.80 -2.72
N HIS A 125 11.04 -19.38 -2.58
CA HIS A 125 10.75 -20.75 -2.97
C HIS A 125 10.66 -20.91 -4.49
N GLU A 126 9.89 -20.04 -5.15
CA GLU A 126 9.51 -20.22 -6.54
C GLU A 126 10.54 -19.62 -7.51
N GLU A 127 11.07 -18.43 -7.22
CA GLU A 127 11.97 -17.72 -8.14
C GLU A 127 13.45 -18.00 -7.82
N LEU A 128 13.80 -18.09 -6.55
CA LEU A 128 15.19 -18.30 -6.12
C LEU A 128 15.51 -19.76 -5.78
N GLN A 129 14.50 -20.64 -5.80
CA GLN A 129 14.64 -22.08 -5.51
C GLN A 129 15.34 -22.32 -4.16
N ILE A 130 14.93 -21.54 -3.15
CA ILE A 130 15.39 -21.67 -1.77
C ILE A 130 14.20 -22.04 -0.91
N GLN A 131 14.19 -23.27 -0.40
CA GLN A 131 13.18 -23.76 0.52
C GLN A 131 13.87 -24.42 1.69
N LYS A 132 13.72 -23.85 2.88
CA LYS A 132 14.26 -24.36 4.13
C LYS A 132 13.15 -24.47 5.18
N LYS A 133 13.53 -24.84 6.39
CA LYS A 133 12.60 -25.08 7.49
C LYS A 133 11.88 -23.81 7.96
N ASN A 134 12.53 -22.66 7.82
CA ASN A 134 11.99 -21.36 8.21
C ASN A 134 12.70 -20.23 7.44
N LEU A 135 12.11 -19.03 7.47
CA LEU A 135 12.64 -17.86 6.76
C LEU A 135 14.08 -17.51 7.16
N GLU A 136 14.50 -17.76 8.40
CA GLU A 136 15.85 -17.51 8.85
C GLU A 136 16.88 -18.38 8.12
N GLU A 137 16.59 -19.66 8.01
CA GLU A 137 17.43 -20.60 7.26
C GLU A 137 17.43 -20.31 5.75
N GLU A 138 16.30 -19.84 5.22
CA GLU A 138 16.18 -19.42 3.81
C GLU A 138 17.06 -18.21 3.50
N LEU A 139 17.02 -17.18 4.34
CA LEU A 139 17.87 -16.00 4.18
C LEU A 139 19.35 -16.29 4.41
N THR A 140 19.67 -17.21 5.31
CA THR A 140 21.05 -17.67 5.52
C THR A 140 21.58 -18.41 4.29
N GLU A 141 20.74 -19.26 3.67
CA GLU A 141 21.10 -19.92 2.41
C GLU A 141 21.25 -18.95 1.26
N LEU A 142 20.38 -17.93 1.20
CA LEU A 142 20.46 -16.85 0.22
C LEU A 142 21.81 -16.10 0.30
N GLU A 143 22.22 -15.75 1.51
CA GLU A 143 23.51 -15.11 1.78
C GLU A 143 24.68 -16.03 1.37
N ARG A 144 24.62 -17.31 1.71
CA ARG A 144 25.64 -18.29 1.39
C ARG A 144 25.83 -18.47 -0.14
N ARG A 145 24.77 -18.37 -0.92
CA ARG A 145 24.85 -18.48 -2.41
C ARG A 145 25.64 -17.34 -3.04
N GLY A 146 25.66 -16.17 -2.41
CA GLY A 146 26.47 -15.03 -2.85
C GLY A 146 26.07 -14.44 -4.21
N ASN A 147 24.98 -14.88 -4.79
CA ASN A 147 24.50 -14.42 -6.12
C ASN A 147 23.57 -13.21 -6.03
N ILE A 148 23.31 -12.72 -4.81
CA ILE A 148 22.49 -11.54 -4.55
C ILE A 148 23.34 -10.46 -3.87
N PRO A 149 23.13 -9.17 -4.19
CA PRO A 149 23.86 -8.09 -3.56
C PRO A 149 23.77 -8.14 -2.03
N THR A 150 24.88 -8.08 -1.34
CA THR A 150 24.95 -8.13 0.14
C THR A 150 24.00 -7.10 0.79
N LYS A 151 23.87 -5.92 0.18
CA LYS A 151 22.96 -4.87 0.67
C LYS A 151 21.51 -5.35 0.69
N LEU A 152 21.05 -6.05 -0.36
CA LEU A 152 19.70 -6.59 -0.40
C LEU A 152 19.51 -7.70 0.63
N VAL A 153 20.49 -8.58 0.81
CA VAL A 153 20.44 -9.60 1.89
C VAL A 153 20.32 -8.94 3.26
N THR A 154 21.08 -7.89 3.52
CA THR A 154 20.99 -7.14 4.79
C THR A 154 19.59 -6.56 5.00
N MET A 155 18.98 -5.98 3.97
CA MET A 155 17.63 -5.45 4.01
C MET A 155 16.60 -6.55 4.33
N LEU A 156 16.71 -7.72 3.70
CA LEU A 156 15.87 -8.89 3.97
C LEU A 156 16.01 -9.43 5.41
N GLN A 157 17.21 -9.35 5.99
CA GLN A 157 17.43 -9.68 7.40
C GLN A 157 16.69 -8.71 8.35
N VAL A 158 16.59 -7.43 7.99
CA VAL A 158 15.76 -6.45 8.73
C VAL A 158 14.28 -6.84 8.61
N MET A 159 13.80 -7.10 7.40
CA MET A 159 12.43 -7.53 7.14
C MET A 159 12.03 -8.76 7.98
N ARG A 160 12.91 -9.74 8.08
CA ARG A 160 12.70 -10.92 8.94
C ARG A 160 12.43 -10.55 10.40
N ARG A 161 13.20 -9.60 10.95
CA ARG A 161 13.03 -9.19 12.36
C ARG A 161 11.65 -8.56 12.58
N VAL A 162 11.25 -7.65 11.72
CA VAL A 162 9.94 -6.99 11.77
C VAL A 162 8.81 -8.02 11.60
N ALA A 163 8.90 -8.87 10.58
CA ALA A 163 7.89 -9.88 10.29
C ALA A 163 7.70 -10.90 11.42
N ASN A 164 8.74 -11.20 12.20
CA ASN A 164 8.63 -12.11 13.34
C ASN A 164 7.76 -11.53 14.47
N PHE A 165 7.70 -10.20 14.63
CA PHE A 165 6.80 -9.57 15.60
C PHE A 165 5.32 -9.71 15.18
N GLY A 166 5.01 -9.63 13.89
CA GLY A 166 3.65 -9.80 13.37
C GLY A 166 3.12 -11.24 13.47
N ALA A 167 3.98 -12.23 13.20
CA ALA A 167 3.58 -13.65 13.14
C ALA A 167 3.55 -14.35 14.51
N HIS A 168 4.38 -13.91 15.46
CA HIS A 168 4.48 -14.53 16.78
C HIS A 168 4.48 -13.45 17.86
N PRO A 169 3.42 -13.37 18.68
CA PRO A 169 3.40 -12.45 19.80
C PRO A 169 4.53 -12.82 20.76
N LYS A 170 5.61 -12.03 20.72
CA LYS A 170 6.66 -12.12 21.75
C LYS A 170 6.14 -11.37 22.97
N LYS A 171 6.06 -12.09 24.08
CA LYS A 171 5.93 -11.43 25.38
C LYS A 171 7.19 -10.60 25.61
N SER A 172 7.05 -9.32 25.87
CA SER A 172 8.17 -8.53 26.33
C SER A 172 8.74 -9.19 27.59
N THR A 173 10.03 -9.27 27.71
CA THR A 173 10.71 -9.92 28.85
C THR A 173 10.40 -9.26 30.17
N ASN A 174 9.86 -8.04 30.16
CA ASN A 174 9.62 -7.23 31.37
C ASN A 174 8.14 -6.91 31.67
N SER A 175 7.20 -7.02 30.72
CA SER A 175 5.82 -6.53 30.93
C SER A 175 4.72 -7.51 30.56
N ASN A 176 5.03 -8.71 30.04
CA ASN A 176 4.01 -9.63 29.47
C ASN A 176 3.16 -9.03 28.35
N GLU A 177 3.52 -7.86 27.81
CA GLU A 177 2.80 -7.20 26.73
C GLU A 177 3.14 -7.84 25.37
N ILE A 178 2.16 -7.91 24.50
CA ILE A 178 2.35 -8.33 23.10
C ILE A 178 3.01 -7.17 22.39
N VAL A 179 4.19 -7.40 21.81
CA VAL A 179 4.83 -6.40 20.94
C VAL A 179 4.05 -6.38 19.64
N GLU A 180 3.45 -5.24 19.34
CA GLU A 180 2.70 -5.01 18.10
C GLU A 180 3.63 -4.52 16.98
N VAL A 181 3.24 -4.80 15.73
CA VAL A 181 3.89 -4.23 14.55
C VAL A 181 3.34 -2.82 14.38
N GLU A 182 4.22 -1.84 14.32
CA GLU A 182 3.86 -0.45 14.07
C GLU A 182 3.64 -0.22 12.56
N GLU A 183 2.81 0.77 12.22
CA GLU A 183 2.49 1.13 10.83
C GLU A 183 3.74 1.40 10.00
N GLY A 184 4.73 2.09 10.53
CA GLY A 184 6.00 2.36 9.87
C GLY A 184 6.81 1.10 9.55
N GLU A 185 6.74 0.07 10.39
CA GLU A 185 7.47 -1.19 10.20
C GLU A 185 6.90 -2.02 9.04
N SER A 186 5.58 -2.12 8.94
CA SER A 186 4.92 -2.82 7.82
C SER A 186 5.12 -2.08 6.49
N THR A 187 5.15 -0.75 6.50
CA THR A 187 5.48 0.06 5.33
C THR A 187 6.89 -0.21 4.82
N VAL A 188 7.87 -0.30 5.72
CA VAL A 188 9.26 -0.69 5.36
C VAL A 188 9.32 -2.07 4.73
N MET A 189 8.47 -3.02 5.17
CA MET A 189 8.43 -4.35 4.54
C MET A 189 7.94 -4.30 3.10
N LEU A 190 6.96 -3.44 2.79
CA LEU A 190 6.52 -3.20 1.42
C LEU A 190 7.63 -2.56 0.58
N ASP A 191 8.35 -1.56 1.10
CA ASP A 191 9.51 -0.96 0.41
C ASP A 191 10.58 -2.01 0.05
N LEU A 192 10.85 -2.92 0.99
CA LEU A 192 11.83 -3.99 0.77
C LEU A 192 11.37 -5.00 -0.26
N LEU A 193 10.07 -5.31 -0.35
CA LEU A 193 9.51 -6.18 -1.38
C LEU A 193 9.64 -5.55 -2.78
N GLU A 194 9.46 -4.25 -2.93
CA GLU A 194 9.68 -3.55 -4.19
C GLU A 194 11.14 -3.70 -4.65
N GLU A 195 12.10 -3.54 -3.75
CA GLU A 195 13.53 -3.77 -4.06
C GLU A 195 13.82 -5.23 -4.47
N VAL A 196 13.14 -6.19 -3.87
CA VAL A 196 13.23 -7.61 -4.26
C VAL A 196 12.64 -7.83 -5.65
N PHE A 197 11.48 -7.26 -5.94
CA PHE A 197 10.87 -7.33 -7.28
C PHE A 197 11.76 -6.70 -8.33
N ASP A 198 12.34 -5.54 -8.05
CA ASP A 198 13.29 -4.88 -8.93
C ASP A 198 14.48 -5.79 -9.26
N TYR A 199 15.01 -6.45 -8.24
CA TYR A 199 16.15 -7.34 -8.41
C TYR A 199 15.80 -8.60 -9.23
N ILE A 200 14.66 -9.24 -8.92
CA ILE A 200 14.30 -10.55 -9.52
C ILE A 200 13.71 -10.37 -10.92
N PHE A 201 12.85 -9.37 -11.14
CA PHE A 201 12.06 -9.26 -12.36
C PHE A 201 12.43 -8.08 -13.24
N VAL A 202 12.63 -6.90 -12.66
CA VAL A 202 12.74 -5.66 -13.44
C VAL A 202 14.13 -5.51 -14.04
N LYS A 203 15.17 -5.56 -13.23
CA LYS A 203 16.56 -5.39 -13.67
C LYS A 203 17.00 -6.43 -14.71
N PRO A 204 16.74 -7.74 -14.53
CA PRO A 204 17.09 -8.72 -15.55
C PRO A 204 16.37 -8.47 -16.87
N LYS A 205 15.09 -8.09 -16.82
CA LYS A 205 14.34 -7.80 -18.05
C LYS A 205 14.81 -6.54 -18.76
N GLN A 206 15.13 -5.51 -18.03
CA GLN A 206 15.73 -4.28 -18.59
C GLN A 206 17.09 -4.56 -19.24
N GLN A 207 17.91 -5.39 -18.61
CA GLN A 207 19.21 -5.81 -19.17
C GLN A 207 19.03 -6.63 -20.44
N GLU A 208 18.08 -7.57 -20.47
CA GLU A 208 17.76 -8.34 -21.69
C GLU A 208 17.35 -7.42 -22.85
N LEU A 209 16.47 -6.47 -22.59
CA LEU A 209 16.00 -5.51 -23.60
C LEU A 209 17.14 -4.61 -24.08
N PHE A 210 17.98 -4.14 -23.18
CA PHE A 210 19.14 -3.32 -23.52
C PHE A 210 20.14 -4.08 -24.41
N LEU A 211 20.41 -5.36 -24.12
CA LEU A 211 21.27 -6.19 -24.92
C LEU A 211 20.69 -6.42 -26.32
N LYS A 212 19.41 -6.68 -26.45
CA LYS A 212 18.71 -6.79 -27.73
C LYS A 212 18.84 -5.53 -28.59
N ASP A 213 18.65 -4.36 -27.96
CA ASP A 213 18.83 -3.07 -28.62
C ASP A 213 20.24 -2.88 -29.15
N ILE A 214 21.25 -3.32 -28.40
CA ILE A 214 22.66 -3.28 -28.85
C ILE A 214 22.89 -4.23 -30.04
N GLU A 215 22.37 -5.47 -29.95
CA GLU A 215 22.48 -6.45 -31.04
C GLU A 215 21.86 -5.91 -32.33
N GLU A 216 20.65 -5.35 -32.25
CA GLU A 216 19.95 -4.77 -33.41
C GLU A 216 20.70 -3.56 -34.00
N LYS A 217 21.20 -2.67 -33.13
CA LYS A 217 21.83 -1.41 -33.56
C LYS A 217 23.23 -1.57 -34.08
N TYR A 218 23.99 -2.50 -33.55
CA TYR A 218 25.41 -2.65 -33.86
C TYR A 218 25.77 -3.97 -34.56
N GLY A 219 24.82 -4.90 -34.72
CA GLY A 219 25.05 -6.20 -35.35
C GLY A 219 25.99 -7.12 -34.57
N ILE A 220 26.15 -6.88 -33.26
CA ILE A 220 27.05 -7.64 -32.38
C ILE A 220 26.20 -8.68 -31.67
N ARG A 221 26.46 -9.97 -31.83
CA ARG A 221 25.88 -11.02 -30.98
C ARG A 221 26.54 -11.01 -29.61
N VAL A 222 25.74 -10.83 -28.54
CA VAL A 222 26.20 -10.87 -27.16
C VAL A 222 25.87 -12.23 -26.55
#